data_9b8f4cf19c182ce54a9b4eefebaed0d0
#
_entry.id   9b8f4cf19c182ce54a9b4eefebaed0d0
#
_cell.length_a   1.000
_cell.length_b   1.000
_cell.length_c   1.000
_cell.angle_alpha   90.00
_cell.angle_beta   90.00
_cell.angle_gamma   90.00
#
_symmetry.space_group_name_H-M   'P 1'
#
loop_
_entity.id
_entity.type
_entity.pdbx_description
1 polymer ?
#
loop_
_entity_poly.entity_id
_entity_poly.type
_entity_poly.pdbx_seq_one_letter_code
_entity_poly.pdbx_strand_id
1 'polypeptide(L)'
;MTVDDFNKPLYLPYAGNNLLELPLLNKGSAFSAEERSHFNLHGLIPHAIETIEEQSQRSYQQYCAFTDDINRHIYLRNIQDTNETLFYHLIENHLTEMMPIIYTPTVGEACQRFSDIYRRHRGVFISHADRGHIDEILHNVTKKNVKVIVITDGERILGLGDQGIGGMGIPIGKLSLYTACGGISPAYTLPITLDVGTNNPQLLNDPIYMGLAQPRISGDEYYDFVDEVIAAIQRRWPDALLQFEDFAQKNAMP
;
A
#
# COMPACT_ATOMS: atom_id res chain seq x y z
N MET A 1 -9.21 -14.40 18.43
CA MET A 1 -10.28 -13.40 18.58
C MET A 1 -11.58 -14.15 18.72
N THR A 2 -12.31 -13.94 19.79
CA THR A 2 -13.65 -14.51 19.98
C THR A 2 -14.69 -13.64 19.28
N VAL A 3 -15.86 -14.18 18.95
CA VAL A 3 -16.97 -13.43 18.32
C VAL A 3 -17.36 -12.17 19.12
N ASP A 4 -17.16 -12.18 20.44
CA ASP A 4 -17.40 -11.04 21.33
C ASP A 4 -16.43 -9.87 21.13
N ASP A 5 -15.24 -10.10 20.55
CA ASP A 5 -14.27 -9.02 20.32
C ASP A 5 -14.68 -8.10 19.16
N PHE A 6 -15.54 -8.57 18.24
CA PHE A 6 -16.06 -7.78 17.13
C PHE A 6 -17.18 -6.80 17.52
N ASN A 7 -17.83 -7.00 18.67
CA ASN A 7 -18.95 -6.18 19.14
C ASN A 7 -18.54 -5.09 20.15
N LYS A 8 -17.24 -4.97 20.45
CA LYS A 8 -16.77 -3.92 21.37
C LYS A 8 -16.71 -2.58 20.66
N PRO A 9 -17.19 -1.48 21.25
CA PRO A 9 -17.07 -0.15 20.68
C PRO A 9 -15.59 0.21 20.49
N LEU A 10 -15.26 0.71 19.31
CA LEU A 10 -13.94 1.23 19.01
C LEU A 10 -13.86 2.70 19.40
N TYR A 11 -13.05 3.02 20.40
CA TYR A 11 -12.79 4.39 20.80
C TYR A 11 -11.69 4.99 19.94
N LEU A 12 -12.01 6.04 19.19
CA LEU A 12 -11.10 6.72 18.27
C LEU A 12 -10.68 8.07 18.84
N PRO A 13 -9.38 8.39 18.87
CA PRO A 13 -8.89 9.71 19.29
C PRO A 13 -8.96 10.76 18.16
N TYR A 14 -9.68 10.46 17.06
CA TYR A 14 -9.73 11.28 15.85
C TYR A 14 -11.15 11.75 15.56
N ALA A 15 -11.29 12.99 15.09
CA ALA A 15 -12.56 13.60 14.70
C ALA A 15 -12.35 14.57 13.52
N GLY A 16 -13.43 15.01 12.89
CA GLY A 16 -13.39 15.97 11.79
C GLY A 16 -12.54 15.49 10.62
N ASN A 17 -11.85 16.41 9.98
CA ASN A 17 -10.99 16.10 8.82
C ASN A 17 -9.92 15.04 9.12
N ASN A 18 -9.35 15.04 10.34
CA ASN A 18 -8.33 14.06 10.70
C ASN A 18 -8.84 12.61 10.64
N LEU A 19 -10.12 12.38 10.96
CA LEU A 19 -10.73 11.05 10.81
C LEU A 19 -10.93 10.68 9.34
N LEU A 20 -11.35 11.64 8.51
CA LEU A 20 -11.57 11.42 7.08
C LEU A 20 -10.28 11.15 6.30
N GLU A 21 -9.13 11.57 6.83
CA GLU A 21 -7.80 11.30 6.25
C GLU A 21 -7.23 9.91 6.60
N LEU A 22 -7.94 9.12 7.42
CA LEU A 22 -7.50 7.79 7.84
C LEU A 22 -8.24 6.70 7.05
N PRO A 23 -7.63 6.08 6.02
CA PRO A 23 -8.33 5.15 5.13
C PRO A 23 -8.98 3.95 5.82
N LEU A 24 -8.37 3.46 6.90
CA LEU A 24 -8.90 2.34 7.70
C LEU A 24 -10.15 2.70 8.52
N LEU A 25 -10.39 3.99 8.76
CA LEU A 25 -11.47 4.47 9.64
C LEU A 25 -12.50 5.31 8.89
N ASN A 26 -12.13 5.84 7.72
CA ASN A 26 -13.02 6.65 6.90
C ASN A 26 -14.11 5.78 6.28
N LYS A 27 -15.37 6.09 6.58
CA LYS A 27 -16.55 5.46 5.99
C LYS A 27 -17.18 6.28 4.86
N GLY A 28 -16.63 7.48 4.58
CA GLY A 28 -17.22 8.41 3.61
C GLY A 28 -18.68 8.74 3.94
N SER A 29 -19.58 8.63 2.96
CA SER A 29 -21.02 8.87 3.13
C SER A 29 -21.74 7.85 4.01
N ALA A 30 -21.12 6.71 4.36
CA ALA A 30 -21.71 5.70 5.22
C ALA A 30 -21.60 5.98 6.73
N PHE A 31 -20.96 7.07 7.15
CA PHE A 31 -21.08 7.51 8.55
C PHE A 31 -22.54 7.78 8.90
N SER A 32 -23.05 7.12 9.94
CA SER A 32 -24.42 7.32 10.43
C SER A 32 -24.64 8.76 10.97
N ALA A 33 -25.88 9.17 11.13
CA ALA A 33 -26.20 10.49 11.71
C ALA A 33 -25.61 10.68 13.11
N GLU A 34 -25.59 9.62 13.92
CA GLU A 34 -25.01 9.61 15.25
C GLU A 34 -23.48 9.76 15.18
N GLU A 35 -22.80 8.96 14.33
CA GLU A 35 -21.37 9.06 14.11
C GLU A 35 -20.94 10.45 13.59
N ARG A 36 -21.73 11.02 12.67
CA ARG A 36 -21.47 12.39 12.15
C ARG A 36 -21.51 13.44 13.25
N SER A 37 -22.41 13.28 14.20
CA SER A 37 -22.49 14.18 15.36
C SER A 37 -21.33 13.96 16.33
N HIS A 38 -21.04 12.70 16.68
CA HIS A 38 -19.98 12.37 17.62
C HIS A 38 -18.57 12.72 17.11
N PHE A 39 -18.33 12.58 15.81
CA PHE A 39 -17.03 12.83 15.20
C PHE A 39 -16.90 14.19 14.52
N ASN A 40 -17.87 15.11 14.72
CA ASN A 40 -17.86 16.46 14.13
C ASN A 40 -17.70 16.45 12.59
N LEU A 41 -18.48 15.62 11.90
CA LEU A 41 -18.41 15.44 10.44
C LEU A 41 -19.46 16.25 9.68
N HIS A 42 -20.37 16.95 10.37
CA HIS A 42 -21.39 17.78 9.73
C HIS A 42 -20.75 18.86 8.86
N GLY A 43 -21.19 18.96 7.60
CA GLY A 43 -20.67 19.91 6.63
C GLY A 43 -19.37 19.48 5.94
N LEU A 44 -18.68 18.42 6.42
CA LEU A 44 -17.46 17.89 5.82
C LEU A 44 -17.74 16.82 4.76
N ILE A 45 -18.89 16.14 4.86
CA ILE A 45 -19.35 15.12 3.91
C ILE A 45 -20.79 15.45 3.48
N PRO A 46 -21.23 15.01 2.28
CA PRO A 46 -22.58 15.22 1.79
C PRO A 46 -23.64 14.73 2.77
N HIS A 47 -24.83 15.35 2.77
CA HIS A 47 -25.89 15.06 3.75
C HIS A 47 -26.44 13.63 3.64
N ALA A 48 -26.54 13.08 2.42
CA ALA A 48 -27.03 11.73 2.21
C ALA A 48 -26.20 10.70 2.97
N ILE A 49 -26.87 9.73 3.59
CA ILE A 49 -26.23 8.58 4.23
C ILE A 49 -26.43 7.38 3.31
N GLU A 50 -25.35 6.82 2.84
CA GLU A 50 -25.35 5.62 1.99
C GLU A 50 -25.02 4.38 2.82
N THR A 51 -25.53 3.22 2.42
CA THR A 51 -25.00 1.94 2.89
C THR A 51 -23.67 1.63 2.18
N ILE A 52 -22.95 0.61 2.66
CA ILE A 52 -21.71 0.19 1.98
C ILE A 52 -21.99 -0.38 0.59
N GLU A 53 -23.16 -1.02 0.42
CA GLU A 53 -23.62 -1.56 -0.86
C GLU A 53 -23.90 -0.43 -1.88
N GLU A 54 -24.59 0.62 -1.45
CA GLU A 54 -24.85 1.80 -2.29
C GLU A 54 -23.56 2.51 -2.70
N GLN A 55 -22.60 2.69 -1.75
CA GLN A 55 -21.29 3.22 -2.08
C GLN A 55 -20.54 2.31 -3.06
N SER A 56 -20.57 1.00 -2.83
CA SER A 56 -19.90 0.02 -3.68
C SER A 56 -20.50 0.03 -5.10
N GLN A 57 -21.83 0.06 -5.21
CA GLN A 57 -22.49 0.13 -6.51
C GLN A 57 -22.13 1.40 -7.28
N ARG A 58 -22.12 2.55 -6.63
CA ARG A 58 -21.71 3.82 -7.23
C ARG A 58 -20.24 3.78 -7.66
N SER A 59 -19.35 3.23 -6.83
CA SER A 59 -17.94 3.09 -7.15
C SER A 59 -17.69 2.12 -8.30
N TYR A 60 -18.48 1.04 -8.38
CA TYR A 60 -18.42 0.10 -9.50
C TYR A 60 -18.85 0.73 -10.82
N GLN A 61 -19.90 1.55 -10.82
CA GLN A 61 -20.31 2.30 -12.01
C GLN A 61 -19.21 3.26 -12.50
N GLN A 62 -18.51 3.93 -11.58
CA GLN A 62 -17.37 4.79 -11.91
C GLN A 62 -16.18 3.98 -12.45
N TYR A 63 -15.88 2.82 -11.86
CA TYR A 63 -14.86 1.89 -12.35
C TYR A 63 -15.16 1.42 -13.78
N CYS A 64 -16.40 1.06 -14.08
CA CYS A 64 -16.83 0.62 -15.41
C CYS A 64 -16.73 1.74 -16.49
N ALA A 65 -16.69 3.01 -16.08
CA ALA A 65 -16.55 4.12 -17.02
C ALA A 65 -15.14 4.25 -17.61
N PHE A 66 -14.12 3.64 -16.97
CA PHE A 66 -12.77 3.61 -17.52
C PHE A 66 -12.63 2.51 -18.58
N THR A 67 -11.97 2.83 -19.67
CA THR A 67 -11.79 1.92 -20.82
C THR A 67 -10.51 1.11 -20.74
N ASP A 68 -9.51 1.59 -20.00
CA ASP A 68 -8.19 0.97 -19.89
C ASP A 68 -7.86 0.58 -18.45
N ASP A 69 -7.12 -0.50 -18.32
CA ASP A 69 -6.87 -1.15 -17.03
C ASP A 69 -5.98 -0.33 -16.11
N ILE A 70 -5.07 0.47 -16.65
CA ILE A 70 -4.23 1.33 -15.80
C ILE A 70 -5.06 2.43 -15.13
N ASN A 71 -6.05 3.02 -15.79
CA ASN A 71 -6.95 4.00 -15.19
C ASN A 71 -7.89 3.35 -14.17
N ARG A 72 -8.34 2.12 -14.43
CA ARG A 72 -9.06 1.30 -13.44
C ARG A 72 -8.20 1.04 -12.20
N HIS A 73 -6.93 0.69 -12.39
CA HIS A 73 -5.96 0.52 -11.31
C HIS A 73 -5.80 1.79 -10.49
N ILE A 74 -5.54 2.92 -11.15
CA ILE A 74 -5.40 4.23 -10.48
C ILE A 74 -6.66 4.58 -9.68
N TYR A 75 -7.84 4.33 -10.24
CA TYR A 75 -9.11 4.57 -9.56
C TYR A 75 -9.25 3.70 -8.30
N LEU A 76 -9.01 2.38 -8.39
CA LEU A 76 -9.07 1.47 -7.26
C LEU A 76 -8.04 1.85 -6.17
N ARG A 77 -6.83 2.23 -6.58
CA ARG A 77 -5.81 2.73 -5.64
C ARG A 77 -6.28 3.99 -4.91
N ASN A 78 -6.93 4.92 -5.60
CA ASN A 78 -7.49 6.11 -4.96
C ASN A 78 -8.55 5.76 -3.91
N ILE A 79 -9.43 4.80 -4.18
CA ILE A 79 -10.38 4.29 -3.17
C ILE A 79 -9.62 3.67 -1.99
N GLN A 80 -8.63 2.82 -2.25
CA GLN A 80 -7.83 2.18 -1.20
C GLN A 80 -7.13 3.20 -0.30
N ASP A 81 -6.65 4.31 -0.87
CA ASP A 81 -5.93 5.36 -0.15
C ASP A 81 -6.85 6.32 0.61
N THR A 82 -8.18 6.22 0.42
CA THR A 82 -9.16 7.09 1.07
C THR A 82 -10.17 6.33 1.93
N ASN A 83 -10.58 5.12 1.54
CA ASN A 83 -11.55 4.28 2.25
C ASN A 83 -11.25 2.80 1.98
N GLU A 84 -10.43 2.18 2.84
CA GLU A 84 -10.04 0.78 2.67
C GLU A 84 -11.20 -0.20 2.83
N THR A 85 -12.19 0.10 3.66
CA THR A 85 -13.36 -0.75 3.82
C THR A 85 -14.15 -0.83 2.51
N LEU A 86 -14.41 0.31 1.88
CA LEU A 86 -15.07 0.35 0.58
C LEU A 86 -14.24 -0.36 -0.50
N PHE A 87 -12.92 -0.14 -0.52
CA PHE A 87 -12.03 -0.80 -1.47
C PHE A 87 -12.16 -2.32 -1.39
N TYR A 88 -12.02 -2.91 -0.20
CA TYR A 88 -12.08 -4.37 -0.05
C TYR A 88 -13.49 -4.91 -0.28
N HIS A 89 -14.52 -4.22 0.14
CA HIS A 89 -15.90 -4.60 -0.16
C HIS A 89 -16.17 -4.64 -1.68
N LEU A 90 -15.67 -3.64 -2.41
CA LEU A 90 -15.76 -3.60 -3.87
C LEU A 90 -15.01 -4.76 -4.54
N ILE A 91 -13.76 -5.01 -4.09
CA ILE A 91 -12.94 -6.12 -4.60
C ILE A 91 -13.60 -7.48 -4.34
N GLU A 92 -14.12 -7.73 -3.14
CA GLU A 92 -14.77 -9.00 -2.78
C GLU A 92 -16.01 -9.27 -3.65
N ASN A 93 -16.79 -8.24 -3.95
CA ASN A 93 -17.97 -8.37 -4.81
C ASN A 93 -17.64 -8.58 -6.29
N HIS A 94 -16.43 -8.17 -6.75
CA HIS A 94 -16.00 -8.23 -8.14
C HIS A 94 -14.61 -8.88 -8.29
N LEU A 95 -14.28 -9.87 -7.44
CA LEU A 95 -12.92 -10.40 -7.28
C LEU A 95 -12.30 -10.87 -8.60
N THR A 96 -13.02 -11.65 -9.39
CA THR A 96 -12.50 -12.21 -10.65
C THR A 96 -12.15 -11.13 -11.66
N GLU A 97 -12.92 -10.05 -11.71
CA GLU A 97 -12.71 -8.92 -12.62
C GLU A 97 -11.59 -8.01 -12.13
N MET A 98 -11.54 -7.72 -10.84
CA MET A 98 -10.67 -6.70 -10.29
C MET A 98 -9.29 -7.22 -9.86
N MET A 99 -9.14 -8.53 -9.62
CA MET A 99 -7.85 -9.11 -9.24
C MET A 99 -6.75 -8.83 -10.28
N PRO A 100 -6.95 -9.00 -11.60
CA PRO A 100 -5.94 -8.66 -12.60
C PRO A 100 -5.67 -7.16 -12.71
N ILE A 101 -6.55 -6.31 -12.18
CA ILE A 101 -6.38 -4.85 -12.16
C ILE A 101 -5.55 -4.42 -10.95
N ILE A 102 -5.79 -4.99 -9.76
CA ILE A 102 -5.05 -4.63 -8.55
C ILE A 102 -3.69 -5.33 -8.44
N TYR A 103 -3.48 -6.40 -9.21
CA TYR A 103 -2.23 -7.15 -9.25
C TYR A 103 -1.83 -7.48 -10.70
N THR A 104 -1.26 -8.67 -10.96
CA THR A 104 -0.83 -9.05 -12.31
C THR A 104 -2.02 -9.29 -13.24
N PRO A 105 -2.00 -8.76 -14.47
CA PRO A 105 -0.86 -8.12 -15.16
C PRO A 105 -0.73 -6.61 -14.95
N THR A 106 -1.78 -5.89 -14.58
CA THR A 106 -1.85 -4.41 -14.58
C THR A 106 -0.85 -3.76 -13.64
N VAL A 107 -0.53 -4.41 -12.50
CA VAL A 107 0.49 -3.90 -11.56
C VAL A 107 1.87 -3.76 -12.22
N GLY A 108 2.18 -4.54 -13.26
CA GLY A 108 3.43 -4.40 -14.00
C GLY A 108 3.52 -3.01 -14.69
N GLU A 109 2.48 -2.61 -15.41
CA GLU A 109 2.40 -1.26 -15.98
C GLU A 109 2.40 -0.17 -14.91
N ALA A 110 1.70 -0.42 -13.80
CA ALA A 110 1.71 0.52 -12.66
C ALA A 110 3.10 0.70 -12.06
N CYS A 111 3.93 -0.35 -11.98
CA CYS A 111 5.33 -0.25 -11.55
C CYS A 111 6.17 0.58 -12.53
N GLN A 112 6.01 0.36 -13.84
CA GLN A 112 6.72 1.14 -14.87
C GLN A 112 6.35 2.62 -14.84
N ARG A 113 5.10 2.93 -14.53
CA ARG A 113 4.55 4.30 -14.50
C ARG A 113 4.46 4.87 -13.08
N PHE A 114 5.12 4.24 -12.11
CA PHE A 114 4.97 4.61 -10.70
C PHE A 114 5.12 6.12 -10.45
N SER A 115 6.19 6.73 -10.94
CA SER A 115 6.45 8.16 -10.73
C SER A 115 5.43 9.06 -11.43
N ASP A 116 4.95 8.67 -12.62
CA ASP A 116 3.92 9.36 -13.38
C ASP A 116 2.55 9.34 -12.68
N ILE A 117 2.18 8.19 -12.08
CA ILE A 117 0.86 7.99 -11.47
C ILE A 117 0.84 8.19 -9.95
N TYR A 118 1.97 8.50 -9.32
CA TYR A 118 2.06 8.71 -7.88
C TYR A 118 1.14 9.85 -7.40
N ARG A 119 0.31 9.57 -6.40
CA ARG A 119 -0.64 10.56 -5.86
C ARG A 119 -0.61 10.65 -4.35
N ARG A 120 -0.43 9.51 -3.67
CA ARG A 120 -0.44 9.42 -2.21
C ARG A 120 0.55 8.35 -1.77
N HIS A 121 1.19 8.58 -0.63
CA HIS A 121 2.08 7.58 -0.05
C HIS A 121 1.31 6.35 0.43
N ARG A 122 1.86 5.16 0.19
CA ARG A 122 1.42 3.90 0.80
C ARG A 122 2.64 3.02 1.01
N GLY A 123 2.82 2.56 2.26
CA GLY A 123 4.00 1.78 2.65
C GLY A 123 5.17 2.64 3.07
N VAL A 124 6.34 2.03 3.12
CA VAL A 124 7.59 2.65 3.57
C VAL A 124 8.63 2.55 2.46
N PHE A 125 9.28 3.65 2.18
CA PHE A 125 10.41 3.74 1.26
C PHE A 125 11.67 3.91 2.12
N ILE A 126 12.60 2.93 2.05
CA ILE A 126 13.86 2.99 2.79
C ILE A 126 14.97 3.13 1.76
N SER A 127 15.48 4.35 1.61
CA SER A 127 16.59 4.64 0.69
C SER A 127 17.94 4.33 1.32
N HIS A 128 18.86 3.78 0.52
CA HIS A 128 20.26 3.65 0.94
C HIS A 128 20.88 5.00 1.35
N ALA A 129 20.42 6.10 0.74
CA ALA A 129 20.85 7.45 1.11
C ALA A 129 20.48 7.81 2.57
N ASP A 130 19.46 7.15 3.14
CA ASP A 130 18.97 7.37 4.51
C ASP A 130 19.45 6.29 5.49
N ARG A 131 20.49 5.53 5.15
CA ARG A 131 21.01 4.37 5.90
C ARG A 131 21.18 4.65 7.41
N GLY A 132 21.62 5.86 7.79
CA GLY A 132 21.78 6.24 9.20
C GLY A 132 20.46 6.48 9.97
N HIS A 133 19.31 6.47 9.32
CA HIS A 133 18.00 6.85 9.89
C HIS A 133 16.93 5.75 9.82
N ILE A 134 17.31 4.49 9.57
CA ILE A 134 16.36 3.38 9.35
C ILE A 134 15.41 3.20 10.53
N ASP A 135 15.91 3.21 11.77
CA ASP A 135 15.06 3.09 12.96
C ASP A 135 14.05 4.25 13.06
N GLU A 136 14.48 5.49 12.77
CA GLU A 136 13.61 6.66 12.76
C GLU A 136 12.53 6.55 11.68
N ILE A 137 12.90 6.11 10.47
CA ILE A 137 11.95 5.87 9.36
C ILE A 137 10.88 4.87 9.79
N LEU A 138 11.27 3.75 10.39
CA LEU A 138 10.32 2.74 10.86
C LEU A 138 9.47 3.25 12.02
N HIS A 139 9.97 4.14 12.88
CA HIS A 139 9.18 4.75 13.96
C HIS A 139 8.13 5.76 13.46
N ASN A 140 8.29 6.32 12.26
CA ASN A 140 7.26 7.14 11.62
C ASN A 140 6.01 6.33 11.21
N VAL A 141 6.11 5.00 11.16
CA VAL A 141 4.97 4.13 10.89
C VAL A 141 4.07 4.05 12.12
N THR A 142 2.84 4.53 11.98
CA THR A 142 1.86 4.57 13.09
C THR A 142 1.26 3.21 13.45
N LYS A 143 1.39 2.20 12.57
CA LYS A 143 0.90 0.83 12.81
C LYS A 143 1.75 0.13 13.86
N LYS A 144 1.17 -0.14 15.05
CA LYS A 144 1.87 -0.78 16.17
C LYS A 144 1.96 -2.30 16.01
N ASN A 145 0.95 -2.94 15.43
CA ASN A 145 0.78 -4.39 15.35
C ASN A 145 0.93 -4.90 13.92
N VAL A 146 2.05 -4.62 13.27
CA VAL A 146 2.33 -5.21 11.95
C VAL A 146 2.60 -6.70 12.13
N LYS A 147 1.93 -7.54 11.32
CA LYS A 147 2.05 -9.01 11.33
C LYS A 147 2.64 -9.56 10.04
N VAL A 148 2.45 -8.86 8.93
CA VAL A 148 2.97 -9.26 7.62
C VAL A 148 3.59 -8.05 6.94
N ILE A 149 4.83 -8.21 6.56
CA ILE A 149 5.60 -7.25 5.77
C ILE A 149 5.96 -7.91 4.45
N VAL A 150 5.66 -7.27 3.34
CA VAL A 150 6.19 -7.64 2.04
C VAL A 150 7.20 -6.57 1.63
N ILE A 151 8.41 -7.02 1.33
CA ILE A 151 9.55 -6.16 1.00
C ILE A 151 10.08 -6.48 -0.39
N THR A 152 10.44 -5.47 -1.15
CA THR A 152 11.11 -5.60 -2.45
C THR A 152 12.24 -4.58 -2.58
N ASP A 153 13.25 -4.90 -3.41
CA ASP A 153 14.25 -3.94 -3.84
C ASP A 153 14.00 -3.44 -5.29
N GLY A 154 12.93 -3.91 -5.92
CA GLY A 154 12.54 -3.52 -7.26
C GLY A 154 13.44 -4.02 -8.39
N GLU A 155 14.43 -4.92 -8.14
CA GLU A 155 15.41 -5.33 -9.16
C GLU A 155 14.83 -6.27 -10.22
N ARG A 156 13.85 -7.13 -9.84
CA ARG A 156 13.34 -8.17 -10.73
C ARG A 156 11.81 -8.22 -10.78
N ILE A 157 11.19 -7.12 -11.11
CA ILE A 157 9.72 -7.04 -11.16
C ILE A 157 9.18 -7.87 -12.31
N LEU A 158 8.60 -9.02 -11.99
CA LEU A 158 7.99 -9.95 -12.98
C LEU A 158 8.95 -10.23 -14.16
N GLY A 159 8.44 -10.15 -15.39
CA GLY A 159 9.23 -10.19 -16.62
C GLY A 159 9.81 -8.84 -17.07
N LEU A 160 9.57 -7.76 -16.31
CA LEU A 160 9.94 -6.39 -16.69
C LEU A 160 11.36 -6.00 -16.28
N GLY A 161 11.95 -6.72 -15.31
CA GLY A 161 13.28 -6.41 -14.78
C GLY A 161 13.25 -5.28 -13.76
N ASP A 162 14.32 -4.48 -13.73
CA ASP A 162 14.54 -3.43 -12.74
C ASP A 162 13.57 -2.25 -12.94
N GLN A 163 12.73 -2.03 -11.94
CA GLN A 163 11.77 -0.93 -11.87
C GLN A 163 12.12 0.06 -10.74
N GLY A 164 13.24 -0.13 -10.05
CA GLY A 164 13.66 0.75 -8.97
C GLY A 164 12.55 0.98 -7.95
N ILE A 165 12.30 2.25 -7.60
CA ILE A 165 11.28 2.64 -6.62
C ILE A 165 9.86 2.21 -7.04
N GLY A 166 9.60 2.06 -8.34
CA GLY A 166 8.31 1.60 -8.89
C GLY A 166 7.97 0.17 -8.47
N GLY A 167 8.95 -0.63 -8.06
CA GLY A 167 8.74 -1.94 -7.45
C GLY A 167 7.76 -1.94 -6.29
N MET A 168 7.51 -0.81 -5.62
CA MET A 168 6.53 -0.68 -4.54
C MET A 168 5.11 -1.15 -4.93
N GLY A 169 4.75 -1.10 -6.20
CA GLY A 169 3.46 -1.61 -6.67
C GLY A 169 3.24 -3.09 -6.31
N ILE A 170 4.30 -3.90 -6.30
CA ILE A 170 4.24 -5.34 -6.01
C ILE A 170 3.87 -5.63 -4.55
N PRO A 171 4.59 -5.14 -3.52
CA PRO A 171 4.20 -5.33 -2.12
C PRO A 171 2.78 -4.86 -1.83
N ILE A 172 2.37 -3.72 -2.39
CA ILE A 172 1.03 -3.18 -2.20
C ILE A 172 -0.02 -4.12 -2.78
N GLY A 173 0.15 -4.57 -4.03
CA GLY A 173 -0.78 -5.51 -4.68
C GLY A 173 -0.82 -6.85 -3.97
N LYS A 174 0.33 -7.40 -3.59
CA LYS A 174 0.44 -8.67 -2.85
C LYS A 174 -0.33 -8.61 -1.52
N LEU A 175 -0.13 -7.58 -0.72
CA LEU A 175 -0.83 -7.40 0.55
C LEU A 175 -2.32 -7.15 0.37
N SER A 176 -2.73 -6.51 -0.74
CA SER A 176 -4.16 -6.39 -1.08
C SER A 176 -4.80 -7.76 -1.33
N LEU A 177 -4.09 -8.69 -2.00
CA LEU A 177 -4.56 -10.07 -2.17
C LEU A 177 -4.59 -10.82 -0.83
N TYR A 178 -3.62 -10.61 0.06
CA TYR A 178 -3.63 -11.23 1.39
C TYR A 178 -4.84 -10.81 2.22
N THR A 179 -5.29 -9.58 2.04
CA THR A 179 -6.55 -9.12 2.66
C THR A 179 -7.76 -9.71 1.95
N ALA A 180 -7.91 -9.50 0.64
CA ALA A 180 -9.10 -9.87 -0.10
C ALA A 180 -9.32 -11.39 -0.17
N CYS A 181 -8.26 -12.19 -0.30
CA CYS A 181 -8.34 -13.65 -0.45
C CYS A 181 -8.00 -14.41 0.83
N GLY A 182 -7.15 -13.86 1.68
CA GLY A 182 -6.65 -14.52 2.90
C GLY A 182 -7.25 -13.99 4.20
N GLY A 183 -8.07 -12.94 4.16
CA GLY A 183 -8.73 -12.35 5.33
C GLY A 183 -7.77 -11.67 6.31
N ILE A 184 -6.54 -11.36 5.90
CA ILE A 184 -5.58 -10.63 6.75
C ILE A 184 -5.98 -9.15 6.78
N SER A 185 -6.30 -8.62 7.96
CA SER A 185 -6.67 -7.23 8.10
C SER A 185 -5.57 -6.29 7.58
N PRO A 186 -5.90 -5.27 6.76
CA PRO A 186 -4.93 -4.31 6.24
C PRO A 186 -4.26 -3.48 7.35
N ALA A 187 -4.85 -3.42 8.54
CA ALA A 187 -4.23 -2.83 9.73
C ALA A 187 -2.93 -3.52 10.16
N TYR A 188 -2.75 -4.80 9.80
CA TYR A 188 -1.60 -5.63 10.19
C TYR A 188 -0.59 -5.81 9.07
N THR A 189 -0.76 -5.17 7.93
CA THR A 189 0.11 -5.32 6.77
C THR A 189 0.96 -4.08 6.54
N LEU A 190 2.18 -4.26 6.02
CA LEU A 190 3.07 -3.14 5.69
C LEU A 190 3.87 -3.46 4.43
N PRO A 191 3.67 -2.75 3.31
CA PRO A 191 4.55 -2.85 2.16
C PRO A 191 5.80 -1.99 2.37
N ILE A 192 6.97 -2.53 1.99
CA ILE A 192 8.26 -1.83 2.07
C ILE A 192 8.98 -1.95 0.73
N THR A 193 9.63 -0.86 0.31
CA THR A 193 10.59 -0.86 -0.80
C THR A 193 11.94 -0.38 -0.32
N LEU A 194 12.99 -1.13 -0.67
CA LEU A 194 14.38 -0.73 -0.52
C LEU A 194 14.82 0.03 -1.76
N ASP A 195 15.05 1.31 -1.62
CA ASP A 195 15.57 2.13 -2.73
C ASP A 195 17.08 2.13 -2.70
N VAL A 196 17.66 1.21 -3.43
CA VAL A 196 19.10 0.98 -3.56
C VAL A 196 19.68 1.49 -4.88
N GLY A 197 18.93 2.35 -5.57
CA GLY A 197 19.20 2.80 -6.93
C GLY A 197 18.60 1.87 -7.99
N THR A 198 18.91 2.12 -9.24
CA THR A 198 18.41 1.34 -10.38
C THR A 198 19.46 1.22 -11.47
N ASN A 199 19.51 0.07 -12.15
CA ASN A 199 20.33 -0.13 -13.36
C ASN A 199 19.51 0.03 -14.64
N ASN A 200 18.25 0.46 -14.53
CA ASN A 200 17.40 0.74 -15.68
C ASN A 200 17.73 2.14 -16.25
N PRO A 201 18.32 2.22 -17.46
CA PRO A 201 18.74 3.49 -18.04
C PRO A 201 17.55 4.43 -18.37
N GLN A 202 16.35 3.88 -18.55
CA GLN A 202 15.15 4.70 -18.77
C GLN A 202 14.80 5.48 -17.49
N LEU A 203 14.86 4.82 -16.34
CA LEU A 203 14.59 5.47 -15.05
C LEU A 203 15.69 6.45 -14.65
N LEU A 204 16.96 6.09 -14.90
CA LEU A 204 18.09 6.97 -14.60
C LEU A 204 18.07 8.30 -15.40
N ASN A 205 17.46 8.29 -16.58
CA ASN A 205 17.34 9.47 -17.44
C ASN A 205 15.96 10.14 -17.37
N ASP A 206 15.04 9.62 -16.56
CA ASP A 206 13.70 10.20 -16.42
C ASP A 206 13.73 11.35 -15.39
N PRO A 207 13.41 12.59 -15.80
CA PRO A 207 13.45 13.74 -14.91
C PRO A 207 12.36 13.72 -13.83
N ILE A 208 11.35 12.87 -13.96
CA ILE A 208 10.29 12.72 -12.95
C ILE A 208 10.48 11.46 -12.08
N TYR A 209 11.56 10.70 -12.27
CA TYR A 209 11.83 9.51 -11.46
C TYR A 209 11.93 9.86 -9.97
N MET A 210 11.15 9.20 -9.14
CA MET A 210 11.02 9.51 -7.70
C MET A 210 11.96 8.69 -6.81
N GLY A 211 12.70 7.74 -7.36
CA GLY A 211 13.68 6.94 -6.62
C GLY A 211 15.08 7.54 -6.64
N LEU A 212 16.02 6.85 -6.02
CA LEU A 212 17.43 7.21 -5.99
C LEU A 212 18.02 7.05 -7.40
N ALA A 213 18.23 8.18 -8.09
CA ALA A 213 18.69 8.23 -9.48
C ALA A 213 20.20 7.97 -9.60
N GLN A 214 20.63 6.77 -9.23
CA GLN A 214 22.02 6.29 -9.34
C GLN A 214 22.04 4.78 -9.66
N PRO A 215 23.17 4.24 -10.17
CA PRO A 215 23.35 2.79 -10.29
C PRO A 215 23.11 2.07 -8.97
N ARG A 216 22.54 0.86 -9.03
CA ARG A 216 22.32 0.03 -7.84
C ARG A 216 23.61 -0.20 -7.08
N ILE A 217 23.58 -0.06 -5.76
CA ILE A 217 24.61 -0.59 -4.89
C ILE A 217 24.63 -2.12 -5.00
N SER A 218 25.76 -2.74 -4.73
CA SER A 218 25.95 -4.20 -4.90
C SER A 218 27.03 -4.73 -3.96
N GLY A 219 27.15 -6.07 -3.88
CA GLY A 219 28.14 -6.73 -3.03
C GLY A 219 27.89 -6.46 -1.54
N ASP A 220 28.96 -6.36 -0.77
CA ASP A 220 28.89 -6.21 0.69
C ASP A 220 28.09 -4.95 1.11
N GLU A 221 28.20 -3.86 0.38
CA GLU A 221 27.44 -2.63 0.66
C GLU A 221 25.92 -2.85 0.58
N TYR A 222 25.47 -3.65 -0.39
CA TYR A 222 24.07 -4.02 -0.54
C TYR A 222 23.61 -4.94 0.60
N TYR A 223 24.38 -5.99 0.91
CA TYR A 223 24.01 -6.95 1.96
C TYR A 223 24.01 -6.30 3.34
N ASP A 224 25.02 -5.49 3.66
CA ASP A 224 25.07 -4.74 4.92
C ASP A 224 23.84 -3.83 5.08
N PHE A 225 23.41 -3.16 4.00
CA PHE A 225 22.21 -2.32 4.04
C PHE A 225 20.94 -3.14 4.27
N VAL A 226 20.79 -4.27 3.57
CA VAL A 226 19.63 -5.17 3.76
C VAL A 226 19.60 -5.71 5.19
N ASP A 227 20.75 -6.16 5.73
CA ASP A 227 20.85 -6.66 7.09
C ASP A 227 20.49 -5.60 8.13
N GLU A 228 20.93 -4.36 7.95
CA GLU A 228 20.53 -3.24 8.82
C GLU A 228 19.02 -2.99 8.82
N VAL A 229 18.40 -3.02 7.63
CA VAL A 229 16.95 -2.86 7.50
C VAL A 229 16.21 -4.01 8.19
N ILE A 230 16.62 -5.26 7.94
CA ILE A 230 15.99 -6.43 8.55
C ILE A 230 16.13 -6.40 10.08
N ALA A 231 17.31 -6.08 10.59
CA ALA A 231 17.54 -5.95 12.03
C ALA A 231 16.65 -4.85 12.65
N ALA A 232 16.48 -3.72 11.98
CA ALA A 232 15.60 -2.64 12.44
C ALA A 232 14.12 -3.05 12.42
N ILE A 233 13.66 -3.77 11.37
CA ILE A 233 12.30 -4.32 11.29
C ILE A 233 12.06 -5.30 12.45
N GLN A 234 12.98 -6.21 12.71
CA GLN A 234 12.87 -7.19 13.78
C GLN A 234 12.85 -6.55 15.19
N ARG A 235 13.59 -5.47 15.38
CA ARG A 235 13.50 -4.68 16.63
C ARG A 235 12.11 -4.03 16.78
N ARG A 236 11.55 -3.52 15.71
CA ARG A 236 10.27 -2.79 15.72
C ARG A 236 9.06 -3.72 15.79
N TRP A 237 9.08 -4.85 15.06
CA TRP A 237 8.01 -5.84 14.96
C TRP A 237 8.59 -7.26 14.99
N PRO A 238 8.99 -7.76 16.18
CA PRO A 238 9.71 -9.04 16.31
C PRO A 238 8.91 -10.27 15.84
N ASP A 239 7.57 -10.18 15.86
CA ASP A 239 6.67 -11.28 15.48
C ASP A 239 6.13 -11.13 14.05
N ALA A 240 6.59 -10.16 13.27
CA ALA A 240 6.11 -9.96 11.91
C ALA A 240 6.71 -10.99 10.95
N LEU A 241 5.86 -11.60 10.13
CA LEU A 241 6.29 -12.37 8.98
C LEU A 241 6.89 -11.42 7.94
N LEU A 242 8.14 -11.65 7.56
CA LEU A 242 8.81 -10.89 6.53
C LEU A 242 8.89 -11.73 5.25
N GLN A 243 8.29 -11.23 4.17
CA GLN A 243 8.33 -11.85 2.85
C GLN A 243 9.15 -10.98 1.89
N PHE A 244 10.19 -11.57 1.33
CA PHE A 244 10.97 -10.99 0.23
C PHE A 244 10.26 -11.28 -1.09
N GLU A 245 10.09 -10.26 -1.93
CA GLU A 245 9.35 -10.37 -3.18
C GLU A 245 10.10 -9.65 -4.31
N ASP A 246 10.23 -10.35 -5.45
CA ASP A 246 10.83 -9.80 -6.68
C ASP A 246 12.26 -9.26 -6.53
N PHE A 247 13.06 -9.85 -5.64
CA PHE A 247 14.50 -9.68 -5.60
C PHE A 247 15.16 -10.45 -6.76
N ALA A 248 16.27 -9.95 -7.28
CA ALA A 248 17.03 -10.72 -8.25
C ALA A 248 17.61 -11.99 -7.60
N GLN A 249 17.68 -13.08 -8.37
CA GLN A 249 18.13 -14.39 -7.89
C GLN A 249 19.48 -14.32 -7.14
N LYS A 250 20.41 -13.51 -7.61
CA LYS A 250 21.73 -13.31 -6.97
C LYS A 250 21.63 -12.71 -5.55
N ASN A 251 20.56 -11.97 -5.26
CA ASN A 251 20.33 -11.27 -4.00
C ASN A 251 19.33 -12.03 -3.09
N ALA A 252 18.67 -13.07 -3.61
CA ALA A 252 17.64 -13.81 -2.88
C ALA A 252 18.18 -15.06 -2.13
N MET A 253 19.45 -15.42 -2.35
CA MET A 253 20.04 -16.68 -1.86
C MET A 253 21.13 -16.53 -0.78
N PRO A 254 21.73 -15.36 -0.52
CA PRO A 254 22.67 -15.19 0.58
C PRO A 254 22.01 -15.27 1.96
#